data_1dbb9799a40cc8ae6669d35e7174d1ff
#
_entry.id   1dbb9799a40cc8ae6669d35e7174d1ff
#
_cell.length_a   1.000
_cell.length_b   1.000
_cell.length_c   1.000
_cell.angle_alpha   90.00
_cell.angle_beta   90.00
_cell.angle_gamma   90.00
#
_symmetry.space_group_name_H-M   'P 1'
#
loop_
_entity.id
_entity.type
_entity.pdbx_description
1 polymer ?
#
loop_
_entity_poly.entity_id
_entity_poly.type
_entity_poly.pdbx_seq_one_letter_code
_entity_poly.pdbx_strand_id
1 'polypeptide(L)'
;MGIDRRCLLWVIIFRMTTNTSALAKSAATLPTQRYARVLSIAGSDSGGGAGIQADLKTFAALGCYGMTAITALTAQNTLGVSGIHGVPPAFLKAQIQAVVEDIGVDAVKLGMLHAPEVVEVVAWAIDHYKLPNVVLDPVMVATSGDRLITEKAVQALVRELFPRAVVVTPNLDEAALLLGHSIDGIGALDAAASELLALGAPTALLKGGHLPGTEVGDVLALPGGVFHRFASTRISSRNLHGTGCTLSSAIAAHLALGHVLPDAVAQARAYVLGAMQAGAGVVVGQGHGPLNHGFAPVPTVTVSAG
;
A
#
# COMPACT_ATOMS: atom_id res chain seq x y z
N MET A 1 -43.03 46.94 -5.23
CA MET A 1 -41.66 46.72 -5.70
C MET A 1 -41.54 45.20 -5.92
N GLY A 2 -41.56 44.80 -7.20
CA GLY A 2 -41.71 43.40 -7.61
C GLY A 2 -40.39 42.64 -7.58
N ILE A 3 -40.47 41.42 -7.11
CA ILE A 3 -39.39 40.43 -7.21
C ILE A 3 -39.76 39.50 -8.38
N ASP A 4 -38.96 39.63 -9.45
CA ASP A 4 -39.12 38.79 -10.65
C ASP A 4 -38.53 37.42 -10.39
N ARG A 5 -39.39 36.40 -10.36
CA ARG A 5 -39.03 34.99 -10.26
C ARG A 5 -39.10 34.38 -11.66
N ARG A 6 -37.94 34.17 -12.30
CA ARG A 6 -37.82 33.29 -13.46
C ARG A 6 -36.68 32.30 -13.27
N CYS A 7 -36.95 31.23 -12.50
CA CYS A 7 -36.18 29.99 -12.56
C CYS A 7 -36.66 29.19 -13.77
N LEU A 8 -35.86 29.13 -14.84
CA LEU A 8 -36.12 28.23 -15.95
C LEU A 8 -35.73 26.80 -15.56
N LEU A 9 -36.74 25.97 -15.29
CA LEU A 9 -36.58 24.51 -15.28
C LEU A 9 -36.44 24.03 -16.73
N TRP A 10 -35.30 23.46 -17.10
CA TRP A 10 -35.16 22.67 -18.31
C TRP A 10 -35.73 21.28 -18.06
N VAL A 11 -36.95 21.02 -18.47
CA VAL A 11 -37.56 19.70 -18.54
C VAL A 11 -37.24 19.11 -19.90
N ILE A 12 -36.35 18.13 -19.96
CA ILE A 12 -36.12 17.35 -21.17
C ILE A 12 -37.25 16.32 -21.26
N ILE A 13 -38.24 16.58 -22.13
CA ILE A 13 -39.29 15.63 -22.47
C ILE A 13 -38.72 14.63 -23.48
N PHE A 14 -38.42 13.40 -23.01
CA PHE A 14 -38.17 12.27 -23.90
C PHE A 14 -39.51 11.79 -24.46
N ARG A 15 -39.76 11.98 -25.73
CA ARG A 15 -40.84 11.33 -26.46
C ARG A 15 -40.50 9.87 -26.64
N MET A 16 -41.17 8.99 -25.91
CA MET A 16 -41.12 7.55 -26.17
C MET A 16 -41.96 7.23 -27.41
N THR A 17 -41.29 6.97 -28.53
CA THR A 17 -41.93 6.26 -29.66
C THR A 17 -41.80 4.77 -29.37
N THR A 18 -42.94 4.12 -29.08
CA THR A 18 -43.02 2.65 -28.96
C THR A 18 -42.86 2.04 -30.35
N ASN A 19 -41.66 1.57 -30.66
CA ASN A 19 -41.43 0.71 -31.81
C ASN A 19 -41.30 -0.74 -31.29
N THR A 20 -42.38 -1.47 -31.35
CA THR A 20 -42.44 -2.91 -31.02
C THR A 20 -41.94 -3.69 -32.24
N SER A 21 -40.62 -3.81 -32.40
CA SER A 21 -40.04 -4.80 -33.28
C SER A 21 -38.89 -5.50 -32.55
N ALA A 22 -39.10 -6.80 -32.32
CA ALA A 22 -38.12 -7.85 -32.09
C ALA A 22 -36.90 -7.44 -31.26
N LEU A 23 -36.99 -7.44 -29.93
CA LEU A 23 -35.87 -7.59 -29.02
C LEU A 23 -35.28 -9.00 -29.24
N ALA A 24 -34.43 -9.17 -30.26
CA ALA A 24 -33.39 -10.19 -30.19
C ALA A 24 -32.55 -9.88 -28.93
N LYS A 25 -32.67 -10.70 -27.90
CA LYS A 25 -31.75 -10.69 -26.78
C LYS A 25 -30.36 -10.93 -27.32
N SER A 26 -29.62 -9.85 -27.62
CA SER A 26 -28.17 -9.92 -27.76
C SER A 26 -27.69 -10.50 -26.42
N ALA A 27 -27.16 -11.71 -26.45
CA ALA A 27 -26.42 -12.25 -25.32
C ALA A 27 -25.28 -11.25 -25.11
N ALA A 28 -25.39 -10.42 -24.09
CA ALA A 28 -24.34 -9.51 -23.71
C ALA A 28 -23.10 -10.40 -23.42
N THR A 29 -22.10 -10.36 -24.29
CA THR A 29 -20.83 -10.99 -24.03
C THR A 29 -20.32 -10.40 -22.73
N LEU A 30 -20.03 -11.26 -21.74
CA LEU A 30 -19.44 -10.84 -20.48
C LEU A 30 -18.19 -9.99 -20.79
N PRO A 31 -17.92 -8.92 -20.02
CA PRO A 31 -16.74 -8.11 -20.24
C PRO A 31 -15.50 -8.99 -20.16
N THR A 32 -14.67 -8.93 -21.20
CA THR A 32 -13.43 -9.72 -21.31
C THR A 32 -12.25 -9.06 -20.61
N GLN A 33 -12.44 -7.85 -20.10
CA GLN A 33 -11.41 -7.04 -19.45
C GLN A 33 -11.88 -6.53 -18.08
N ARG A 34 -10.94 -6.45 -17.16
CA ARG A 34 -11.09 -5.84 -15.83
C ARG A 34 -9.84 -5.04 -15.47
N TYR A 35 -9.91 -4.21 -14.47
CA TYR A 35 -8.73 -3.52 -13.93
C TYR A 35 -7.88 -4.46 -13.07
N ALA A 36 -6.56 -4.21 -13.01
CA ALA A 36 -5.70 -4.79 -11.98
C ALA A 36 -6.10 -4.20 -10.61
N ARG A 37 -6.46 -5.06 -9.64
CA ARG A 37 -7.11 -4.68 -8.37
C ARG A 37 -6.17 -4.88 -7.20
N VAL A 38 -5.94 -3.82 -6.44
CA VAL A 38 -5.07 -3.87 -5.26
C VAL A 38 -5.84 -3.44 -4.02
N LEU A 39 -5.85 -4.28 -2.99
CA LEU A 39 -6.46 -3.99 -1.70
C LEU A 39 -5.39 -3.52 -0.70
N SER A 40 -5.53 -2.32 -0.17
CA SER A 40 -4.78 -1.86 1.00
C SER A 40 -5.56 -2.17 2.27
N ILE A 41 -4.95 -2.92 3.19
CA ILE A 41 -5.45 -3.14 4.55
C ILE A 41 -4.50 -2.41 5.50
N ALA A 42 -4.86 -1.18 5.89
CA ALA A 42 -3.96 -0.29 6.62
C ALA A 42 -4.71 0.81 7.37
N GLY A 43 -3.97 1.59 8.15
CA GLY A 43 -4.48 2.80 8.79
C GLY A 43 -4.64 3.96 7.81
N SER A 44 -5.51 4.90 8.17
CA SER A 44 -5.76 6.14 7.44
C SER A 44 -4.94 7.27 8.02
N ASP A 45 -4.15 7.97 7.18
CA ASP A 45 -3.44 9.20 7.51
C ASP A 45 -4.26 10.41 7.05
N SER A 46 -4.82 11.18 8.01
CA SER A 46 -5.62 12.38 7.70
C SER A 46 -4.82 13.47 6.99
N GLY A 47 -3.48 13.51 7.17
CA GLY A 47 -2.56 14.41 6.47
C GLY A 47 -2.31 14.00 5.01
N GLY A 48 -2.68 12.78 4.65
CA GLY A 48 -2.67 12.27 3.27
C GLY A 48 -1.31 11.86 2.73
N GLY A 49 -0.25 11.85 3.53
CA GLY A 49 1.12 11.54 3.10
C GLY A 49 1.50 10.07 3.20
N ALA A 50 0.83 9.31 4.06
CA ALA A 50 1.08 7.89 4.32
C ALA A 50 -0.23 7.10 4.37
N GLY A 51 -0.20 5.88 4.92
CA GLY A 51 -1.37 5.03 5.10
C GLY A 51 -2.12 4.76 3.80
N ILE A 52 -3.42 4.47 3.91
CA ILE A 52 -4.26 4.19 2.74
C ILE A 52 -4.27 5.33 1.72
N GLN A 53 -4.03 6.57 2.12
CA GLN A 53 -4.01 7.72 1.22
C GLN A 53 -2.78 7.66 0.29
N ALA A 54 -1.61 7.34 0.81
CA ALA A 54 -0.42 7.10 -0.01
C ALA A 54 -0.60 5.87 -0.88
N ASP A 55 -1.22 4.80 -0.34
CA ASP A 55 -1.46 3.56 -1.05
C ASP A 55 -2.36 3.79 -2.27
N LEU A 56 -3.53 4.42 -2.10
CA LEU A 56 -4.46 4.72 -3.18
C LEU A 56 -3.86 5.64 -4.26
N LYS A 57 -3.11 6.68 -3.83
CA LYS A 57 -2.40 7.56 -4.77
C LYS A 57 -1.39 6.79 -5.60
N THR A 58 -0.65 5.86 -4.96
CA THR A 58 0.34 5.00 -5.61
C THR A 58 -0.32 4.04 -6.60
N PHE A 59 -1.39 3.34 -6.18
CA PHE A 59 -2.14 2.45 -7.06
C PHE A 59 -2.69 3.17 -8.29
N ALA A 60 -3.33 4.33 -8.08
CA ALA A 60 -3.85 5.14 -9.17
C ALA A 60 -2.75 5.63 -10.12
N ALA A 61 -1.61 6.10 -9.60
CA ALA A 61 -0.50 6.56 -10.41
C ALA A 61 0.14 5.45 -11.24
N LEU A 62 0.10 4.20 -10.75
CA LEU A 62 0.62 3.01 -11.44
C LEU A 62 -0.45 2.27 -12.28
N GLY A 63 -1.63 2.86 -12.47
CA GLY A 63 -2.67 2.33 -13.33
C GLY A 63 -3.49 1.18 -12.73
N CYS A 64 -3.47 0.99 -11.42
CA CYS A 64 -4.27 -0.02 -10.73
C CYS A 64 -5.56 0.56 -10.14
N TYR A 65 -6.59 -0.27 -10.01
CA TYR A 65 -7.79 0.02 -9.24
C TYR A 65 -7.52 -0.26 -7.77
N GLY A 66 -7.43 0.80 -6.96
CA GLY A 66 -7.13 0.71 -5.54
C GLY A 66 -8.39 0.62 -4.67
N MET A 67 -8.37 -0.30 -3.71
CA MET A 67 -9.42 -0.52 -2.71
C MET A 67 -8.84 -0.48 -1.31
N THR A 68 -9.67 -0.29 -0.29
CA THR A 68 -9.20 -0.20 1.09
C THR A 68 -10.08 -0.97 2.07
N ALA A 69 -9.42 -1.52 3.11
CA ALA A 69 -10.05 -1.92 4.36
C ALA A 69 -9.28 -1.24 5.51
N ILE A 70 -9.95 -0.33 6.21
CA ILE A 70 -9.29 0.58 7.16
C ILE A 70 -9.17 -0.11 8.52
N THR A 71 -7.94 -0.15 9.07
CA THR A 71 -7.65 -0.75 10.38
C THR A 71 -7.73 0.25 11.52
N ALA A 72 -7.42 1.51 11.27
CA ALA A 72 -7.52 2.61 12.22
C ALA A 72 -7.61 3.95 11.49
N LEU A 73 -8.22 4.94 12.13
CA LEU A 73 -8.15 6.34 11.73
C LEU A 73 -7.11 7.05 12.58
N THR A 74 -6.32 7.94 11.99
CA THR A 74 -5.41 8.80 12.74
C THR A 74 -5.80 10.27 12.63
N ALA A 75 -5.62 11.02 13.70
CA ALA A 75 -5.51 12.47 13.66
C ALA A 75 -4.03 12.80 13.47
N GLN A 76 -3.62 12.98 12.22
CA GLN A 76 -2.22 13.08 11.82
C GLN A 76 -2.02 14.21 10.83
N ASN A 77 -0.85 14.83 10.88
CA ASN A 77 -0.38 15.85 9.96
C ASN A 77 1.14 15.71 9.74
N THR A 78 1.78 16.71 9.14
CA THR A 78 3.24 16.68 8.87
C THR A 78 4.11 16.76 10.12
N LEU A 79 3.55 17.13 11.27
CA LEU A 79 4.28 17.25 12.55
C LEU A 79 4.23 15.97 13.38
N GLY A 80 3.20 15.12 13.21
CA GLY A 80 3.06 13.87 13.94
C GLY A 80 1.64 13.37 14.08
N VAL A 81 1.45 12.35 14.93
CA VAL A 81 0.18 11.68 15.22
C VAL A 81 -0.33 12.15 16.59
N SER A 82 -1.47 12.83 16.64
CA SER A 82 -2.10 13.32 17.88
C SER A 82 -3.20 12.39 18.41
N GLY A 83 -3.67 11.43 17.60
CA GLY A 83 -4.70 10.49 18.02
C GLY A 83 -4.83 9.31 17.07
N ILE A 84 -5.20 8.15 17.62
CA ILE A 84 -5.47 6.91 16.88
C ILE A 84 -6.81 6.37 17.35
N HIS A 85 -7.70 6.07 16.39
CA HIS A 85 -8.98 5.42 16.64
C HIS A 85 -9.03 4.10 15.88
N GLY A 86 -8.90 2.98 16.61
CA GLY A 86 -8.94 1.63 16.02
C GLY A 86 -10.33 1.29 15.46
N VAL A 87 -10.36 0.73 14.27
CA VAL A 87 -11.59 0.15 13.73
C VAL A 87 -11.84 -1.20 14.41
N PRO A 88 -13.06 -1.48 14.89
CA PRO A 88 -13.37 -2.77 15.51
C PRO A 88 -13.07 -3.94 14.56
N PRO A 89 -12.46 -5.05 15.06
CA PRO A 89 -12.09 -6.20 14.22
C PRO A 89 -13.25 -6.76 13.39
N ALA A 90 -14.45 -6.81 13.96
CA ALA A 90 -15.64 -7.26 13.24
C ALA A 90 -16.00 -6.36 12.05
N PHE A 91 -15.77 -5.04 12.17
CA PHE A 91 -16.03 -4.12 11.08
C PHE A 91 -14.92 -4.15 10.02
N LEU A 92 -13.65 -4.35 10.43
CA LEU A 92 -12.56 -4.63 9.49
C LEU A 92 -12.86 -5.88 8.66
N LYS A 93 -13.32 -6.97 9.31
CA LYS A 93 -13.74 -8.18 8.62
C LYS A 93 -14.83 -7.89 7.59
N ALA A 94 -15.86 -7.13 7.95
CA ALA A 94 -16.96 -6.76 7.04
C ALA A 94 -16.47 -5.93 5.83
N GLN A 95 -15.51 -5.00 6.03
CA GLN A 95 -14.90 -4.25 4.93
C GLN A 95 -14.18 -5.18 3.95
N ILE A 96 -13.36 -6.11 4.45
CA ILE A 96 -12.64 -7.08 3.62
C ILE A 96 -13.63 -7.95 2.84
N GLN A 97 -14.65 -8.49 3.51
CA GLN A 97 -15.69 -9.31 2.89
C GLN A 97 -16.39 -8.56 1.73
N ALA A 98 -16.86 -7.34 2.00
CA ALA A 98 -17.57 -6.54 1.00
C ALA A 98 -16.73 -6.31 -0.28
N VAL A 99 -15.42 -6.09 -0.13
CA VAL A 99 -14.52 -5.85 -1.27
C VAL A 99 -14.17 -7.15 -1.99
N VAL A 100 -13.80 -8.19 -1.24
CA VAL A 100 -13.27 -9.43 -1.82
C VAL A 100 -14.37 -10.23 -2.50
N GLU A 101 -15.57 -10.31 -1.91
CA GLU A 101 -16.68 -11.13 -2.42
C GLU A 101 -17.34 -10.55 -3.67
N ASP A 102 -17.32 -9.22 -3.85
CA ASP A 102 -17.91 -8.55 -5.01
C ASP A 102 -16.86 -8.20 -6.09
N ILE A 103 -15.79 -7.51 -5.70
CA ILE A 103 -14.83 -6.96 -6.65
C ILE A 103 -13.69 -7.95 -6.94
N GLY A 104 -13.23 -8.68 -5.92
CA GLY A 104 -12.03 -9.51 -5.97
C GLY A 104 -10.74 -8.71 -5.87
N VAL A 105 -9.59 -9.41 -5.78
CA VAL A 105 -8.28 -8.84 -5.48
C VAL A 105 -7.19 -9.55 -6.26
N ASP A 106 -6.19 -8.82 -6.79
CA ASP A 106 -5.03 -9.37 -7.50
C ASP A 106 -3.73 -9.24 -6.69
N ALA A 107 -3.69 -8.27 -5.76
CA ALA A 107 -2.62 -8.13 -4.77
C ALA A 107 -3.15 -7.43 -3.52
N VAL A 108 -2.50 -7.68 -2.38
CA VAL A 108 -2.81 -7.04 -1.09
C VAL A 108 -1.58 -6.34 -0.56
N LYS A 109 -1.74 -5.11 -0.10
CA LYS A 109 -0.74 -4.42 0.71
C LYS A 109 -1.24 -4.34 2.15
N LEU A 110 -0.45 -4.82 3.07
CA LEU A 110 -0.68 -4.70 4.50
C LEU A 110 0.20 -3.57 5.06
N GLY A 111 -0.40 -2.65 5.80
CA GLY A 111 0.30 -1.56 6.46
C GLY A 111 0.15 -1.62 7.99
N MET A 112 -0.21 -0.51 8.64
CA MET A 112 -0.36 -0.42 10.09
C MET A 112 -1.49 -1.34 10.60
N LEU A 113 -1.12 -2.34 11.44
CA LEU A 113 -2.02 -3.28 12.11
C LEU A 113 -1.79 -3.15 13.63
N HIS A 114 -2.50 -2.23 14.25
CA HIS A 114 -2.20 -1.71 15.61
C HIS A 114 -2.46 -2.69 16.76
N ALA A 115 -3.24 -3.76 16.56
CA ALA A 115 -3.67 -4.69 17.61
C ALA A 115 -3.62 -6.15 17.14
N PRO A 116 -3.39 -7.12 18.05
CA PRO A 116 -3.35 -8.56 17.72
C PRO A 116 -4.63 -9.05 17.03
N GLU A 117 -5.79 -8.60 17.49
CA GLU A 117 -7.10 -9.00 16.96
C GLU A 117 -7.28 -8.54 15.51
N VAL A 118 -6.68 -7.41 15.14
CA VAL A 118 -6.64 -6.91 13.75
C VAL A 118 -5.77 -7.82 12.90
N VAL A 119 -4.60 -8.25 13.41
CA VAL A 119 -3.69 -9.20 12.73
C VAL A 119 -4.40 -10.54 12.49
N GLU A 120 -5.13 -11.05 13.47
CA GLU A 120 -5.89 -12.31 13.37
C GLU A 120 -6.98 -12.24 12.30
N VAL A 121 -7.70 -11.14 12.20
CA VAL A 121 -8.70 -10.91 11.13
C VAL A 121 -8.05 -10.92 9.75
N VAL A 122 -6.89 -10.28 9.61
CA VAL A 122 -6.16 -10.23 8.34
C VAL A 122 -5.64 -11.62 7.96
N ALA A 123 -5.05 -12.37 8.90
CA ALA A 123 -4.59 -13.73 8.67
C ALA A 123 -5.75 -14.65 8.26
N TRP A 124 -6.90 -14.56 8.97
CA TRP A 124 -8.11 -15.27 8.57
C TRP A 124 -8.55 -14.94 7.14
N ALA A 125 -8.54 -13.66 6.77
CA ALA A 125 -8.96 -13.23 5.44
C ALA A 125 -8.03 -13.78 4.35
N ILE A 126 -6.71 -13.76 4.57
CA ILE A 126 -5.73 -14.31 3.62
C ILE A 126 -6.00 -15.79 3.39
N ASP A 127 -6.18 -16.56 4.44
CA ASP A 127 -6.39 -18.00 4.36
C ASP A 127 -7.76 -18.35 3.77
N HIS A 128 -8.81 -17.66 4.21
CA HIS A 128 -10.20 -17.93 3.81
C HIS A 128 -10.45 -17.62 2.34
N TYR A 129 -10.00 -16.46 1.87
CA TYR A 129 -10.16 -16.00 0.50
C TYR A 129 -9.00 -16.35 -0.41
N LYS A 130 -7.92 -16.97 0.12
CA LYS A 130 -6.68 -17.26 -0.60
C LYS A 130 -6.15 -16.02 -1.30
N LEU A 131 -6.07 -14.93 -0.56
CA LEU A 131 -5.67 -13.63 -1.10
C LEU A 131 -4.26 -13.71 -1.73
N PRO A 132 -4.10 -13.32 -3.00
CA PRO A 132 -2.84 -13.42 -3.70
C PRO A 132 -1.89 -12.26 -3.40
N ASN A 133 -0.60 -12.45 -3.65
CA ASN A 133 0.41 -11.39 -3.71
C ASN A 133 0.40 -10.44 -2.49
N VAL A 134 0.47 -11.01 -1.29
CA VAL A 134 0.43 -10.24 -0.04
C VAL A 134 1.79 -9.58 0.21
N VAL A 135 1.84 -8.25 0.18
CA VAL A 135 3.01 -7.43 0.53
C VAL A 135 2.80 -6.87 1.93
N LEU A 136 3.66 -7.25 2.87
CA LEU A 136 3.59 -6.81 4.26
C LEU A 136 4.63 -5.72 4.54
N ASP A 137 4.16 -4.50 4.80
CA ASP A 137 4.97 -3.43 5.38
C ASP A 137 4.77 -3.43 6.90
N PRO A 138 5.75 -3.89 7.69
CA PRO A 138 5.56 -4.08 9.13
C PRO A 138 5.71 -2.74 9.86
N VAL A 139 4.79 -1.81 9.62
CA VAL A 139 4.81 -0.46 10.16
C VAL A 139 4.70 -0.50 11.68
N MET A 140 5.78 -0.16 12.38
CA MET A 140 5.85 -0.16 13.84
C MET A 140 5.93 1.24 14.44
N VAL A 141 6.54 2.18 13.71
CA VAL A 141 6.79 3.55 14.16
C VAL A 141 6.44 4.51 13.03
N ALA A 142 5.78 5.62 13.36
CA ALA A 142 5.54 6.71 12.40
C ALA A 142 6.85 7.43 12.06
N THR A 143 6.89 8.17 10.96
CA THR A 143 8.03 9.03 10.58
C THR A 143 8.36 10.07 11.67
N SER A 144 7.37 10.44 12.48
CA SER A 144 7.53 11.35 13.66
C SER A 144 8.18 10.68 14.87
N GLY A 145 8.36 9.33 14.87
CA GLY A 145 8.86 8.56 16.01
C GLY A 145 7.75 7.98 16.92
N ASP A 146 6.50 8.27 16.64
CA ASP A 146 5.36 7.75 17.42
C ASP A 146 5.19 6.25 17.21
N ARG A 147 5.08 5.48 18.30
CA ARG A 147 4.84 4.03 18.24
C ARG A 147 3.39 3.76 17.82
N LEU A 148 3.21 3.00 16.74
CA LEU A 148 1.92 2.71 16.11
C LEU A 148 1.38 1.30 16.41
N ILE A 149 2.17 0.44 17.05
CA ILE A 149 1.87 -0.98 17.28
C ILE A 149 2.28 -1.41 18.68
N THR A 150 1.52 -2.31 19.30
CA THR A 150 1.87 -2.92 20.59
C THR A 150 2.86 -4.07 20.39
N GLU A 151 3.63 -4.42 21.41
CA GLU A 151 4.56 -5.55 21.37
C GLU A 151 3.85 -6.89 21.07
N LYS A 152 2.68 -7.11 21.66
CA LYS A 152 1.86 -8.29 21.38
C LYS A 152 1.41 -8.35 19.92
N ALA A 153 1.12 -7.21 19.32
CA ALA A 153 0.77 -7.16 17.90
C ALA A 153 1.97 -7.44 17.00
N VAL A 154 3.19 -7.02 17.37
CA VAL A 154 4.42 -7.40 16.65
C VAL A 154 4.63 -8.91 16.67
N GLN A 155 4.47 -9.55 17.83
CA GLN A 155 4.57 -11.02 17.96
C GLN A 155 3.51 -11.74 17.12
N ALA A 156 2.26 -11.24 17.13
CA ALA A 156 1.19 -11.78 16.30
C ALA A 156 1.49 -11.61 14.81
N LEU A 157 2.00 -10.44 14.40
CA LEU A 157 2.37 -10.12 13.02
C LEU A 157 3.44 -11.11 12.48
N VAL A 158 4.49 -11.36 13.24
CA VAL A 158 5.54 -12.33 12.86
C VAL A 158 4.96 -13.74 12.76
N ARG A 159 4.23 -14.19 13.77
CA ARG A 159 3.66 -15.54 13.79
C ARG A 159 2.63 -15.79 12.71
N GLU A 160 1.74 -14.82 12.49
CA GLU A 160 0.58 -15.03 11.63
C GLU A 160 0.78 -14.54 10.18
N LEU A 161 1.47 -13.40 9.98
CA LEU A 161 1.49 -12.76 8.66
C LEU A 161 2.80 -12.99 7.90
N PHE A 162 3.93 -13.18 8.57
CA PHE A 162 5.19 -13.45 7.87
C PHE A 162 5.07 -14.67 6.93
N PRO A 163 4.56 -15.83 7.40
CA PRO A 163 4.45 -17.01 6.54
C PRO A 163 3.44 -16.85 5.37
N ARG A 164 2.55 -15.87 5.46
CA ARG A 164 1.48 -15.61 4.49
C ARG A 164 1.83 -14.52 3.48
N ALA A 165 2.89 -13.76 3.73
CA ALA A 165 3.33 -12.70 2.84
C ALA A 165 4.18 -13.26 1.69
N VAL A 166 4.05 -12.67 0.48
CA VAL A 166 5.02 -12.91 -0.61
C VAL A 166 6.33 -12.20 -0.28
N VAL A 167 6.27 -11.03 0.33
CA VAL A 167 7.44 -10.26 0.77
C VAL A 167 7.10 -9.44 2.00
N VAL A 168 8.04 -9.39 2.96
CA VAL A 168 8.03 -8.42 4.07
C VAL A 168 9.01 -7.30 3.77
N THR A 169 8.67 -6.05 4.11
CA THR A 169 9.46 -4.87 3.70
C THR A 169 9.89 -3.99 4.88
N PRO A 170 10.59 -4.51 5.91
CA PRO A 170 11.04 -3.70 7.04
C PRO A 170 12.12 -2.69 6.62
N ASN A 171 12.11 -1.51 7.28
CA ASN A 171 13.28 -0.65 7.33
C ASN A 171 14.26 -1.14 8.41
N LEU A 172 15.41 -0.47 8.58
CA LEU A 172 16.43 -0.91 9.53
C LEU A 172 15.96 -0.89 10.98
N ASP A 173 15.19 0.12 11.37
CA ASP A 173 14.70 0.25 12.75
C ASP A 173 13.66 -0.83 13.05
N GLU A 174 12.77 -1.12 12.10
CA GLU A 174 11.80 -2.22 12.16
C GLU A 174 12.50 -3.58 12.18
N ALA A 175 13.51 -3.77 11.35
CA ALA A 175 14.29 -5.00 11.33
C ALA A 175 15.07 -5.19 12.64
N ALA A 176 15.67 -4.14 13.19
CA ALA A 176 16.35 -4.20 14.48
C ALA A 176 15.40 -4.59 15.63
N LEU A 177 14.16 -4.07 15.62
CA LEU A 177 13.12 -4.48 16.59
C LEU A 177 12.71 -5.96 16.42
N LEU A 178 12.62 -6.43 15.17
CA LEU A 178 12.25 -7.81 14.86
C LEU A 178 13.36 -8.81 15.23
N LEU A 179 14.61 -8.45 14.99
CA LEU A 179 15.78 -9.30 15.20
C LEU A 179 16.36 -9.21 16.62
N GLY A 180 16.05 -8.12 17.33
CA GLY A 180 16.54 -7.87 18.69
C GLY A 180 17.98 -7.33 18.75
N HIS A 181 18.57 -6.88 17.64
CA HIS A 181 19.90 -6.27 17.57
C HIS A 181 19.98 -5.19 16.49
N SER A 182 20.97 -4.28 16.58
CA SER A 182 21.22 -3.24 15.59
C SER A 182 21.81 -3.82 14.29
N ILE A 183 21.61 -3.10 13.19
CA ILE A 183 22.14 -3.44 11.86
C ILE A 183 23.05 -2.30 11.45
N ASP A 184 24.37 -2.51 11.57
CA ASP A 184 25.37 -1.47 11.42
C ASP A 184 26.08 -1.56 10.06
N GLY A 185 25.64 -0.69 9.13
CA GLY A 185 26.28 -0.51 7.83
C GLY A 185 25.76 -1.43 6.72
N ILE A 186 26.13 -1.08 5.49
CA ILE A 186 25.69 -1.77 4.26
C ILE A 186 26.14 -3.24 4.25
N GLY A 187 27.31 -3.56 4.81
CA GLY A 187 27.83 -4.93 4.86
C GLY A 187 27.01 -5.91 5.71
N ALA A 188 26.17 -5.40 6.63
CA ALA A 188 25.32 -6.23 7.49
C ALA A 188 23.94 -6.54 6.87
N LEU A 189 23.58 -5.90 5.75
CA LEU A 189 22.23 -6.01 5.18
C LEU A 189 21.88 -7.43 4.73
N ASP A 190 22.81 -8.15 4.10
CA ASP A 190 22.55 -9.52 3.62
C ASP A 190 22.31 -10.49 4.78
N ALA A 191 23.12 -10.38 5.85
CA ALA A 191 22.96 -11.21 7.04
C ALA A 191 21.60 -10.92 7.72
N ALA A 192 21.31 -9.65 7.98
CA ALA A 192 20.03 -9.23 8.58
C ALA A 192 18.82 -9.64 7.72
N ALA A 193 18.91 -9.50 6.39
CA ALA A 193 17.83 -9.96 5.49
C ALA A 193 17.65 -11.49 5.56
N SER A 194 18.73 -12.26 5.71
CA SER A 194 18.64 -13.72 5.92
C SER A 194 18.01 -14.06 7.26
N GLU A 195 18.31 -13.32 8.33
CA GLU A 195 17.69 -13.52 9.64
C GLU A 195 16.18 -13.22 9.60
N LEU A 196 15.73 -12.24 8.82
CA LEU A 196 14.30 -11.99 8.60
C LEU A 196 13.59 -13.18 7.94
N LEU A 197 14.26 -13.91 7.01
CA LEU A 197 13.70 -15.15 6.46
C LEU A 197 13.57 -16.23 7.55
N ALA A 198 14.52 -16.29 8.48
CA ALA A 198 14.46 -17.25 9.58
C ALA A 198 13.30 -16.98 10.55
N LEU A 199 12.73 -15.78 10.57
CA LEU A 199 11.49 -15.46 11.30
C LEU A 199 10.22 -16.02 10.61
N GLY A 200 10.36 -16.67 9.46
CA GLY A 200 9.27 -17.30 8.72
C GLY A 200 8.80 -16.54 7.48
N ALA A 201 9.42 -15.44 7.12
CA ALA A 201 9.11 -14.72 5.89
C ALA A 201 9.63 -15.49 4.66
N PRO A 202 8.83 -15.75 3.61
CA PRO A 202 9.30 -16.39 2.39
C PRO A 202 10.34 -15.57 1.65
N THR A 203 10.19 -14.24 1.62
CA THR A 203 11.17 -13.28 1.10
C THR A 203 11.15 -12.00 1.94
N ALA A 204 12.26 -11.27 1.98
CA ALA A 204 12.39 -10.04 2.75
C ALA A 204 13.10 -8.96 1.94
N LEU A 205 12.51 -7.77 1.85
CA LEU A 205 13.15 -6.57 1.32
C LEU A 205 13.57 -5.68 2.50
N LEU A 206 14.84 -5.76 2.89
CA LEU A 206 15.41 -4.90 3.92
C LEU A 206 15.79 -3.54 3.30
N LYS A 207 15.13 -2.47 3.80
CA LYS A 207 15.29 -1.10 3.33
C LYS A 207 16.43 -0.39 4.09
N GLY A 208 17.54 -0.08 3.43
CA GLY A 208 18.73 0.55 4.04
C GLY A 208 18.71 2.08 4.05
N GLY A 209 17.58 2.72 3.80
CA GLY A 209 17.47 4.18 3.68
C GLY A 209 17.91 4.99 4.91
N HIS A 210 17.98 4.40 6.10
CA HIS A 210 18.37 5.05 7.35
C HIS A 210 19.91 5.02 7.60
N LEU A 211 20.69 4.24 6.82
CA LEU A 211 22.13 4.28 6.93
C LEU A 211 22.70 5.64 6.53
N PRO A 212 23.76 6.12 7.18
CA PRO A 212 24.43 7.37 6.79
C PRO A 212 25.13 7.24 5.43
N GLY A 213 25.39 8.37 4.79
CA GLY A 213 26.16 8.43 3.53
C GLY A 213 25.34 8.89 2.34
N THR A 214 25.98 8.95 1.18
CA THR A 214 25.42 9.43 -0.09
C THR A 214 24.72 8.35 -0.90
N GLU A 215 24.89 7.09 -0.51
CA GLU A 215 24.29 5.93 -1.16
C GLU A 215 23.21 5.32 -0.25
N VAL A 216 22.14 4.85 -0.87
CA VAL A 216 21.07 4.08 -0.22
C VAL A 216 21.04 2.70 -0.88
N GLY A 217 21.25 1.66 -0.06
CA GLY A 217 21.20 0.27 -0.50
C GLY A 217 20.01 -0.46 0.11
N ASP A 218 19.25 -1.22 -0.69
CA ASP A 218 18.24 -2.15 -0.21
C ASP A 218 18.59 -3.57 -0.67
N VAL A 219 18.21 -4.57 0.11
CA VAL A 219 18.49 -5.98 -0.18
C VAL A 219 17.18 -6.77 -0.17
N LEU A 220 16.85 -7.39 -1.31
CA LEU A 220 15.80 -8.41 -1.40
C LEU A 220 16.44 -9.78 -1.24
N ALA A 221 16.16 -10.45 -0.12
CA ALA A 221 16.57 -11.82 0.15
C ALA A 221 15.48 -12.81 -0.30
N LEU A 222 15.89 -13.80 -1.05
CA LEU A 222 15.06 -14.92 -1.52
C LEU A 222 15.54 -16.23 -0.88
N PRO A 223 14.72 -17.29 -0.87
CA PRO A 223 15.13 -18.61 -0.41
C PRO A 223 16.40 -19.11 -1.12
N GLY A 224 17.18 -19.93 -0.42
CA GLY A 224 18.41 -20.50 -0.99
C GLY A 224 19.62 -19.56 -1.01
N GLY A 225 19.58 -18.44 -0.28
CA GLY A 225 20.72 -17.51 -0.18
C GLY A 225 20.89 -16.63 -1.42
N VAL A 226 19.82 -16.40 -2.17
CA VAL A 226 19.81 -15.51 -3.34
C VAL A 226 19.48 -14.08 -2.90
N PHE A 227 20.29 -13.11 -3.33
CA PHE A 227 20.13 -11.70 -3.00
C PHE A 227 20.08 -10.83 -4.25
N HIS A 228 19.07 -9.96 -4.33
CA HIS A 228 19.07 -8.83 -5.26
C HIS A 228 19.36 -7.56 -4.48
N ARG A 229 20.44 -6.86 -4.86
CA ARG A 229 20.86 -5.60 -4.23
C ARG A 229 20.51 -4.44 -5.12
N PHE A 230 19.90 -3.43 -4.51
CA PHE A 230 19.49 -2.20 -5.19
C PHE A 230 20.24 -1.03 -4.56
N ALA A 231 20.88 -0.21 -5.37
CA ALA A 231 21.58 0.98 -4.92
C ALA A 231 21.04 2.22 -5.62
N SER A 232 21.05 3.35 -4.94
CA SER A 232 20.71 4.65 -5.49
C SER A 232 21.41 5.77 -4.72
N THR A 233 21.62 6.91 -5.36
CA THR A 233 22.08 8.12 -4.67
C THR A 233 20.99 8.63 -3.74
N ARG A 234 21.38 9.08 -2.54
CA ARG A 234 20.47 9.68 -1.56
C ARG A 234 19.90 10.99 -2.08
N ILE A 235 18.59 11.11 -2.08
CA ILE A 235 17.88 12.35 -2.42
C ILE A 235 17.77 13.17 -1.13
N SER A 236 18.33 14.39 -1.16
CA SER A 236 18.19 15.35 -0.05
C SER A 236 16.80 15.96 -0.10
N SER A 237 15.93 15.55 0.81
CA SER A 237 14.56 16.06 0.93
C SER A 237 14.09 15.97 2.38
N ARG A 238 13.25 16.90 2.78
CA ARG A 238 12.45 16.80 4.02
C ARG A 238 11.11 16.08 3.80
N ASN A 239 10.76 15.81 2.53
CA ASN A 239 9.49 15.20 2.12
C ASN A 239 9.66 13.70 1.95
N LEU A 240 9.82 13.00 3.09
CA LEU A 240 10.04 11.56 3.16
C LEU A 240 8.86 10.82 3.81
N HIS A 241 7.82 11.57 4.25
CA HIS A 241 6.66 10.97 4.89
C HIS A 241 5.90 10.07 3.91
N GLY A 242 5.70 8.82 4.31
CA GLY A 242 5.02 7.80 3.52
C GLY A 242 5.89 7.05 2.50
N THR A 243 7.21 7.23 2.50
CA THR A 243 8.13 6.51 1.60
C THR A 243 7.97 4.99 1.70
N GLY A 244 7.92 4.42 2.92
CA GLY A 244 7.69 2.99 3.15
C GLY A 244 6.35 2.50 2.60
N CYS A 245 5.26 3.20 2.96
CA CYS A 245 3.92 2.91 2.45
C CYS A 245 3.87 2.96 0.91
N THR A 246 4.50 3.97 0.31
CA THR A 246 4.56 4.12 -1.15
C THR A 246 5.33 2.97 -1.80
N LEU A 247 6.47 2.55 -1.23
CA LEU A 247 7.27 1.45 -1.77
C LEU A 247 6.50 0.12 -1.73
N SER A 248 5.97 -0.24 -0.57
CA SER A 248 5.20 -1.49 -0.41
C SER A 248 3.95 -1.51 -1.28
N SER A 249 3.27 -0.38 -1.44
CA SER A 249 2.12 -0.24 -2.34
C SER A 249 2.51 -0.33 -3.81
N ALA A 250 3.62 0.27 -4.22
CA ALA A 250 4.12 0.14 -5.59
C ALA A 250 4.53 -1.30 -5.91
N ILE A 251 5.14 -2.04 -4.96
CA ILE A 251 5.41 -3.48 -5.13
C ILE A 251 4.11 -4.25 -5.35
N ALA A 252 3.09 -4.01 -4.51
CA ALA A 252 1.78 -4.67 -4.65
C ALA A 252 1.11 -4.34 -6.00
N ALA A 253 1.20 -3.09 -6.45
CA ALA A 253 0.68 -2.68 -7.77
C ALA A 253 1.37 -3.43 -8.90
N HIS A 254 2.71 -3.50 -8.90
CA HIS A 254 3.44 -4.22 -9.94
C HIS A 254 3.18 -5.74 -9.92
N LEU A 255 3.02 -6.34 -8.74
CA LEU A 255 2.60 -7.75 -8.63
C LEU A 255 1.19 -7.96 -9.20
N ALA A 256 0.24 -7.05 -8.95
CA ALA A 256 -1.11 -7.10 -9.52
C ALA A 256 -1.11 -6.93 -11.05
N LEU A 257 -0.12 -6.23 -11.61
CA LEU A 257 0.12 -6.09 -13.04
C LEU A 257 0.86 -7.30 -13.66
N GLY A 258 1.20 -8.32 -12.84
CA GLY A 258 1.82 -9.58 -13.32
C GLY A 258 3.35 -9.59 -13.36
N HIS A 259 4.02 -8.59 -12.81
CA HIS A 259 5.49 -8.61 -12.71
C HIS A 259 5.95 -9.64 -11.67
N VAL A 260 7.12 -10.26 -11.91
CA VAL A 260 7.78 -11.09 -10.90
C VAL A 260 8.40 -10.22 -9.80
N LEU A 261 8.56 -10.78 -8.61
CA LEU A 261 8.91 -10.00 -7.41
C LEU A 261 10.19 -9.14 -7.55
N PRO A 262 11.32 -9.62 -8.08
CA PRO A 262 12.50 -8.75 -8.23
C PRO A 262 12.27 -7.55 -9.14
N ASP A 263 11.52 -7.74 -10.24
CA ASP A 263 11.17 -6.67 -11.17
C ASP A 263 10.16 -5.69 -10.54
N ALA A 264 9.17 -6.22 -9.80
CA ALA A 264 8.21 -5.40 -9.05
C ALA A 264 8.93 -4.50 -8.03
N VAL A 265 9.92 -5.02 -7.32
CA VAL A 265 10.76 -4.24 -6.38
C VAL A 265 11.59 -3.19 -7.12
N ALA A 266 12.23 -3.54 -8.24
CA ALA A 266 13.03 -2.60 -9.02
C ALA A 266 12.19 -1.42 -9.53
N GLN A 267 11.02 -1.71 -10.11
CA GLN A 267 10.09 -0.69 -10.62
C GLN A 267 9.47 0.15 -9.50
N ALA A 268 9.11 -0.46 -8.37
CA ALA A 268 8.61 0.24 -7.21
C ALA A 268 9.66 1.23 -6.65
N ARG A 269 10.93 0.83 -6.59
CA ARG A 269 12.02 1.73 -6.18
C ARG A 269 12.19 2.90 -7.15
N ALA A 270 12.16 2.64 -8.46
CA ALA A 270 12.23 3.69 -9.47
C ALA A 270 11.09 4.71 -9.32
N TYR A 271 9.87 4.24 -9.09
CA TYR A 271 8.71 5.11 -8.83
C TYR A 271 8.89 5.94 -7.56
N VAL A 272 9.31 5.35 -6.45
CA VAL A 272 9.54 6.06 -5.18
C VAL A 272 10.61 7.14 -5.34
N LEU A 273 11.74 6.81 -5.98
CA LEU A 273 12.81 7.78 -6.23
C LEU A 273 12.33 8.95 -7.09
N GLY A 274 11.55 8.67 -8.15
CA GLY A 274 10.93 9.72 -8.97
C GLY A 274 9.97 10.61 -8.19
N ALA A 275 9.12 10.02 -7.33
CA ALA A 275 8.18 10.74 -6.48
C ALA A 275 8.89 11.61 -5.42
N MET A 276 10.00 11.10 -4.85
CA MET A 276 10.86 11.86 -3.93
C MET A 276 11.52 13.05 -4.64
N GLN A 277 12.13 12.80 -5.81
CA GLN A 277 12.81 13.83 -6.60
C GLN A 277 11.84 14.95 -6.99
N ALA A 278 10.67 14.58 -7.51
CA ALA A 278 9.64 15.54 -7.94
C ALA A 278 9.00 16.31 -6.76
N GLY A 279 9.01 15.74 -5.56
CA GLY A 279 8.48 16.36 -4.36
C GLY A 279 9.53 17.12 -3.52
N ALA A 280 10.82 17.00 -3.81
CA ALA A 280 11.89 17.44 -2.92
C ALA A 280 11.84 18.94 -2.55
N GLY A 281 11.48 19.80 -3.50
CA GLY A 281 11.39 21.27 -3.32
C GLY A 281 10.00 21.78 -2.92
N VAL A 282 9.01 20.90 -2.72
CA VAL A 282 7.63 21.30 -2.45
C VAL A 282 7.41 21.43 -0.94
N VAL A 283 6.68 22.47 -0.51
CA VAL A 283 6.34 22.65 0.90
C VAL A 283 4.89 22.23 1.13
N VAL A 284 4.70 21.22 2.00
CA VAL A 284 3.39 20.83 2.50
C VAL A 284 3.49 20.73 4.02
N GLY A 285 2.77 21.64 4.69
CA GLY A 285 2.82 21.73 6.16
C GLY A 285 4.17 22.22 6.70
N GLN A 286 4.36 22.09 8.01
CA GLN A 286 5.54 22.62 8.73
C GLN A 286 6.58 21.54 9.06
N GLY A 287 6.19 20.27 9.04
CA GLY A 287 7.03 19.11 9.36
C GLY A 287 7.54 18.34 8.15
N HIS A 288 7.56 17.02 8.24
CA HIS A 288 7.93 16.12 7.16
C HIS A 288 6.82 16.04 6.12
N GLY A 289 7.08 16.58 4.93
CA GLY A 289 6.11 16.57 3.83
C GLY A 289 6.02 15.22 3.13
N PRO A 290 4.95 15.00 2.33
CA PRO A 290 4.74 13.78 1.55
C PRO A 290 5.56 13.76 0.26
N LEU A 291 5.64 12.58 -0.36
CA LEU A 291 6.12 12.40 -1.72
C LEU A 291 5.14 13.01 -2.74
N ASN A 292 5.62 13.32 -3.95
CA ASN A 292 4.76 13.67 -5.08
C ASN A 292 4.30 12.39 -5.81
N HIS A 293 3.26 11.72 -5.31
CA HIS A 293 2.76 10.47 -5.89
C HIS A 293 2.25 10.63 -7.34
N GLY A 294 1.80 11.82 -7.71
CA GLY A 294 1.25 12.12 -9.03
C GLY A 294 2.28 12.65 -10.05
N PHE A 295 3.59 12.43 -9.86
CA PHE A 295 4.62 13.01 -10.72
C PHE A 295 4.64 12.43 -12.14
N ALA A 296 4.24 11.19 -12.35
CA ALA A 296 4.20 10.51 -13.65
C ALA A 296 3.07 9.46 -13.68
N PRO A 297 1.79 9.88 -13.61
CA PRO A 297 0.68 8.94 -13.58
C PRO A 297 0.48 8.28 -14.96
N VAL A 298 0.12 7.01 -14.95
CA VAL A 298 -0.27 6.28 -16.17
C VAL A 298 -1.78 6.03 -16.19
N PRO A 299 -2.40 5.85 -17.37
CA PRO A 299 -3.80 5.44 -17.46
C PRO A 299 -4.05 4.11 -16.76
N THR A 300 -5.27 3.93 -16.25
CA THR A 300 -5.67 2.66 -15.61
C THR A 300 -5.53 1.50 -16.59
N VAL A 301 -4.81 0.46 -16.18
CA VAL A 301 -4.48 -0.71 -16.99
C VAL A 301 -5.61 -1.73 -16.91
N THR A 302 -6.03 -2.25 -18.06
CA THR A 302 -6.96 -3.38 -18.13
C THR A 302 -6.21 -4.69 -18.35
N VAL A 303 -6.68 -5.75 -17.68
CA VAL A 303 -6.17 -7.11 -17.80
C VAL A 303 -7.31 -8.04 -18.21
N SER A 304 -7.01 -9.25 -18.69
CA SER A 304 -8.02 -10.26 -19.02
C SER A 304 -8.90 -10.54 -17.80
N ALA A 305 -10.20 -10.71 -18.03
CA ALA A 305 -11.15 -11.02 -16.95
C ALA A 305 -11.05 -12.46 -16.45
N GLY A 306 -10.24 -13.32 -17.08
CA GLY A 306 -9.97 -14.70 -16.68
C GLY A 306 -11.18 -15.62 -16.86
#